data_db73b0ba336492361c70be4be47daebf
#
_entry.id   db73b0ba336492361c70be4be47daebf
#
_cell.length_a   1.000
_cell.length_b   1.000
_cell.length_c   1.000
_cell.angle_alpha   90.00
_cell.angle_beta   90.00
_cell.angle_gamma   90.00
#
_symmetry.space_group_name_H-M   'P 1'
#
loop_
_entity.id
_entity.type
_entity.pdbx_description
1 polymer ?
#
loop_
_entity_poly.entity_id
_entity_poly.type
_entity_poly.pdbx_seq_one_letter_code
_entity_poly.pdbx_strand_id
1 'polypeptide(L)'
;MNETVLSICSTCRDGDEENLKKRGGQRLLENIVAYFNYKKLPFLKLREVRCMSQCKRSCVISITSNNCFTYVFGDINPKDPQYVKSLFDLVILYGEAEEGFLRRRDRPELFKSNILGRLPSIGSRSPIINKL
;
A
#
# COMPACT_ATOMS: atom_id res chain seq x y z
N MET A 1 6.83 -17.08 3.49
CA MET A 1 6.70 -15.72 2.93
C MET A 1 7.71 -14.79 3.55
N ASN A 2 8.33 -13.94 2.73
CA ASN A 2 9.16 -12.86 3.24
C ASN A 2 8.33 -11.86 4.02
N GLU A 3 8.96 -11.17 4.97
CA GLU A 3 8.31 -10.07 5.66
C GLU A 3 7.94 -8.98 4.67
N THR A 4 6.69 -8.57 4.71
CA THR A 4 6.15 -7.48 3.90
C THR A 4 5.91 -6.28 4.79
N VAL A 5 6.36 -5.11 4.38
CA VAL A 5 6.17 -3.86 5.11
C VAL A 5 5.16 -3.00 4.37
N LEU A 6 4.09 -2.66 5.08
CA LEU A 6 3.07 -1.73 4.61
C LEU A 6 3.32 -0.39 5.28
N SER A 7 3.60 0.63 4.47
CA SER A 7 3.83 1.99 4.94
C SER A 7 2.59 2.84 4.67
N ILE A 8 2.16 3.59 5.66
CA ILE A 8 0.96 4.43 5.55
C ILE A 8 1.36 5.89 5.80
N CYS A 9 1.03 6.77 4.85
CA CYS A 9 1.26 8.21 5.01
C CYS A 9 0.24 8.78 5.98
N SER A 10 0.67 9.15 7.17
CA SER A 10 -0.23 9.61 8.23
C SER A 10 -0.65 11.07 8.10
N THR A 11 0.03 11.87 7.28
CA THR A 11 -0.25 13.29 7.13
C THR A 11 -1.06 13.65 5.88
N CYS A 12 -1.40 12.66 5.06
CA CYS A 12 -2.25 12.89 3.90
C CYS A 12 -3.61 13.47 4.29
N ARG A 13 -4.11 14.40 3.46
CA ARG A 13 -5.42 15.02 3.66
C ARG A 13 -6.37 14.53 2.58
N ASP A 14 -7.60 14.22 2.96
CA ASP A 14 -8.65 13.78 2.04
C ASP A 14 -9.73 14.81 1.78
N GLY A 15 -9.60 16.01 2.38
CA GLY A 15 -10.56 17.10 2.23
C GLY A 15 -11.64 17.15 3.31
N ASP A 16 -11.66 16.17 4.23
CA ASP A 16 -12.71 16.10 5.24
C ASP A 16 -12.20 16.39 6.66
N GLU A 17 -11.02 17.00 6.75
CA GLU A 17 -10.37 17.30 8.03
C GLU A 17 -11.18 18.25 8.90
N GLU A 18 -11.87 19.20 8.27
CA GLU A 18 -12.67 20.17 9.00
C GLU A 18 -13.79 19.50 9.81
N ASN A 19 -14.43 18.49 9.22
CA ASN A 19 -15.54 17.77 9.86
C ASN A 19 -15.06 16.68 10.82
N LEU A 20 -14.01 15.96 10.43
CA LEU A 20 -13.56 14.77 11.14
C LEU A 20 -12.38 15.01 12.06
N LYS A 21 -11.78 16.22 12.02
CA LYS A 21 -10.72 16.69 12.91
C LYS A 21 -9.43 15.88 12.92
N LYS A 22 -9.33 14.90 12.05
CA LYS A 22 -8.12 14.10 11.84
C LYS A 22 -7.83 14.06 10.35
N ARG A 23 -6.55 14.03 10.00
CA ARG A 23 -6.16 13.89 8.60
C ARG A 23 -6.61 12.54 8.05
N GLY A 24 -6.90 12.51 6.76
CA GLY A 24 -7.33 11.29 6.09
C GLY A 24 -6.33 10.16 6.26
N GLY A 25 -5.03 10.46 6.18
CA GLY A 25 -3.97 9.47 6.40
C GLY A 25 -3.98 8.89 7.80
N GLN A 26 -4.23 9.71 8.81
CA GLN A 26 -4.34 9.24 10.19
C GLN A 26 -5.53 8.32 10.37
N ARG A 27 -6.68 8.67 9.79
CA ARG A 27 -7.87 7.82 9.84
C ARG A 27 -7.64 6.50 9.11
N LEU A 28 -6.98 6.55 7.96
CA LEU A 28 -6.63 5.34 7.20
C LEU A 28 -5.71 4.44 8.03
N LEU A 29 -4.69 5.03 8.66
CA LEU A 29 -3.76 4.30 9.53
C LEU A 29 -4.52 3.57 10.64
N GLU A 30 -5.42 4.27 11.31
CA GLU A 30 -6.21 3.69 12.40
C GLU A 30 -7.08 2.53 11.91
N ASN A 31 -7.70 2.69 10.74
CA ASN A 31 -8.52 1.64 10.15
C ASN A 31 -7.70 0.41 9.74
N ILE A 32 -6.51 0.64 9.20
CA ILE A 32 -5.60 -0.46 8.84
C ILE A 32 -5.14 -1.21 10.08
N VAL A 33 -4.76 -0.49 11.14
CA VAL A 33 -4.31 -1.12 12.40
C VAL A 33 -5.45 -1.96 12.99
N ALA A 34 -6.67 -1.44 13.00
CA ALA A 34 -7.82 -2.17 13.53
C ALA A 34 -8.08 -3.46 12.72
N TYR A 35 -8.02 -3.38 11.42
CA TYR A 35 -8.24 -4.55 10.56
C TYR A 35 -7.10 -5.56 10.69
N PHE A 36 -5.85 -5.08 10.83
CA PHE A 36 -4.68 -5.93 11.07
C PHE A 36 -4.82 -6.72 12.37
N ASN A 37 -5.29 -6.06 13.43
CA ASN A 37 -5.51 -6.73 14.71
C ASN A 37 -6.57 -7.82 14.62
N TYR A 38 -7.51 -7.68 13.71
CA TYR A 38 -8.53 -8.68 13.44
C TYR A 38 -8.00 -9.83 12.57
N LYS A 39 -7.33 -9.51 11.46
CA LYS A 39 -6.87 -10.53 10.48
C LYS A 39 -5.58 -11.22 10.87
N LYS A 40 -4.68 -10.55 11.57
CA LYS A 40 -3.42 -11.11 12.07
C LYS A 40 -2.61 -11.85 11.01
N LEU A 41 -2.02 -11.10 10.08
CA LEU A 41 -1.10 -11.65 9.09
C LEU A 41 0.33 -11.61 9.65
N PRO A 42 0.92 -12.77 10.01
CA PRO A 42 2.24 -12.78 10.70
C PRO A 42 3.37 -12.21 9.87
N PHE A 43 3.30 -12.31 8.55
CA PHE A 43 4.34 -11.81 7.65
C PHE A 43 4.24 -10.30 7.41
N LEU A 44 3.15 -9.65 7.81
CA LEU A 44 2.92 -8.24 7.56
C LEU A 44 3.36 -7.39 8.74
N LYS A 45 4.17 -6.36 8.43
CA LYS A 45 4.56 -5.33 9.38
C LYS A 45 3.99 -3.99 8.91
N LEU A 46 3.46 -3.23 9.84
CA LEU A 46 2.92 -1.90 9.57
C LEU A 46 3.90 -0.84 10.03
N ARG A 47 4.01 0.26 9.29
CA ARG A 47 4.75 1.42 9.75
C ARG A 47 4.08 2.70 9.28
N GLU A 48 4.24 3.73 10.08
CA GLU A 48 3.78 5.07 9.76
C GLU A 48 4.90 5.84 9.06
N VAL A 49 4.54 6.56 7.99
CA VAL A 49 5.44 7.53 7.35
C VAL A 49 4.71 8.86 7.40
N ARG A 50 5.37 9.88 7.96
CA ARG A 50 4.74 11.19 8.15
C ARG A 50 4.45 11.91 6.85
N CYS A 51 5.23 11.67 5.80
CA CYS A 51 4.99 12.28 4.49
C CYS A 51 5.63 11.43 3.42
N MET A 52 4.83 11.07 2.40
CA MET A 52 5.32 10.31 1.26
C MET A 52 5.35 11.15 -0.02
N SER A 53 5.24 12.49 0.13
CA SER A 53 5.39 13.48 -0.95
C SER A 53 4.45 13.29 -2.13
N GLN A 54 3.24 12.79 -1.88
CA GLN A 54 2.21 12.61 -2.91
C GLN A 54 0.89 13.23 -2.45
N CYS A 55 0.96 14.44 -1.94
CA CYS A 55 -0.19 15.14 -1.34
C CYS A 55 -1.38 15.27 -2.28
N LYS A 56 -1.13 15.37 -3.59
CA LYS A 56 -2.20 15.50 -4.59
C LYS A 56 -2.91 14.18 -4.86
N ARG A 57 -2.37 13.08 -4.39
CA ARG A 57 -2.89 11.75 -4.63
C ARG A 57 -3.25 11.04 -3.33
N SER A 58 -3.61 11.81 -2.31
CA SER A 58 -3.96 11.31 -0.97
C SER A 58 -5.19 10.39 -1.03
N CYS A 59 -5.26 9.35 -0.23
CA CYS A 59 -4.23 8.95 0.73
C CYS A 59 -3.29 7.94 0.08
N VAL A 60 -2.08 7.84 0.64
CA VAL A 60 -0.98 7.11 -0.01
C VAL A 60 -0.45 6.02 0.92
N ILE A 61 -0.20 4.85 0.33
CA ILE A 61 0.47 3.73 1.01
C ILE A 61 1.56 3.17 0.11
N SER A 62 2.47 2.39 0.70
CA SER A 62 3.39 1.58 -0.09
C SER A 62 3.52 0.18 0.51
N ILE A 63 3.82 -0.79 -0.35
CA ILE A 63 4.15 -2.15 0.08
C ILE A 63 5.53 -2.49 -0.47
N THR A 64 6.36 -3.09 0.39
CA THR A 64 7.72 -3.47 0.03
C THR A 64 8.15 -4.73 0.79
N SER A 65 9.08 -5.46 0.22
CA SER A 65 9.69 -6.62 0.84
C SER A 65 11.10 -6.77 0.26
N ASN A 66 11.98 -7.45 0.97
CA ASN A 66 13.34 -7.67 0.49
C ASN A 66 13.32 -8.41 -0.85
N ASN A 67 14.12 -7.91 -1.80
CA ASN A 67 14.29 -8.51 -3.13
C ASN A 67 12.99 -8.54 -3.96
N CYS A 68 12.05 -7.68 -3.63
CA CYS A 68 10.76 -7.59 -4.32
C CYS A 68 10.52 -6.18 -4.85
N PHE A 69 9.58 -6.07 -5.79
CA PHE A 69 9.14 -4.75 -6.25
C PHE A 69 8.49 -3.98 -5.09
N THR A 70 8.70 -2.69 -5.08
CA THR A 70 8.01 -1.77 -4.17
C THR A 70 6.87 -1.11 -4.95
N TYR A 71 5.69 -1.11 -4.38
CA TYR A 71 4.52 -0.47 -4.97
C TYR A 71 4.10 0.72 -4.13
N VAL A 72 3.71 1.79 -4.81
CA VAL A 72 3.12 2.97 -4.18
C VAL A 72 1.74 3.16 -4.79
N PHE A 73 0.73 3.27 -3.92
CA PHE A 73 -0.66 3.51 -4.33
C PHE A 73 -1.17 4.79 -3.69
N GLY A 74 -1.99 5.52 -4.43
CA GLY A 74 -2.63 6.73 -3.94
C GLY A 74 -4.14 6.68 -4.10
N ASP A 75 -4.78 7.82 -3.90
CA ASP A 75 -6.23 7.99 -4.07
C ASP A 75 -7.05 7.00 -3.24
N ILE A 76 -6.53 6.59 -2.10
CA ILE A 76 -7.23 5.68 -1.20
C ILE A 76 -8.21 6.49 -0.37
N ASN A 77 -9.49 6.08 -0.39
CA ASN A 77 -10.52 6.75 0.38
C ASN A 77 -10.58 6.18 1.81
N PRO A 78 -10.15 6.95 2.82
CA PRO A 78 -10.15 6.45 4.20
C PRO A 78 -11.54 6.24 4.79
N LYS A 79 -12.58 6.75 4.13
CA LYS A 79 -13.97 6.59 4.56
C LYS A 79 -14.63 5.34 4.01
N ASP A 80 -14.00 4.67 3.03
CA ASP A 80 -14.54 3.47 2.41
C ASP A 80 -13.82 2.24 2.96
N PRO A 81 -14.50 1.41 3.78
CA PRO A 81 -13.86 0.24 4.37
C PRO A 81 -13.43 -0.82 3.36
N GLN A 82 -13.95 -0.78 2.14
CA GLN A 82 -13.55 -1.72 1.10
C GLN A 82 -12.09 -1.56 0.70
N TYR A 83 -11.53 -0.35 0.81
CA TYR A 83 -10.11 -0.15 0.53
C TYR A 83 -9.21 -0.91 1.48
N VAL A 84 -9.52 -0.91 2.77
CA VAL A 84 -8.71 -1.63 3.75
C VAL A 84 -8.79 -3.14 3.52
N LYS A 85 -9.99 -3.66 3.27
CA LYS A 85 -10.19 -5.07 2.97
C LYS A 85 -9.42 -5.48 1.71
N SER A 86 -9.56 -4.71 0.64
CA SER A 86 -8.86 -4.97 -0.62
C SER A 86 -7.35 -4.85 -0.47
N LEU A 87 -6.88 -3.95 0.39
CA LEU A 87 -5.47 -3.79 0.67
C LEU A 87 -4.87 -5.06 1.28
N PHE A 88 -5.59 -5.69 2.20
CA PHE A 88 -5.11 -6.94 2.80
C PHE A 88 -5.09 -8.08 1.78
N ASP A 89 -6.08 -8.14 0.88
CA ASP A 89 -6.04 -9.07 -0.24
C ASP A 89 -4.83 -8.81 -1.13
N LEU A 90 -4.56 -7.55 -1.44
CA LEU A 90 -3.40 -7.14 -2.23
C LEU A 90 -2.09 -7.57 -1.59
N VAL A 91 -1.96 -7.39 -0.28
CA VAL A 91 -0.75 -7.77 0.46
C VAL A 91 -0.51 -9.28 0.40
N ILE A 92 -1.56 -10.08 0.50
CA ILE A 92 -1.46 -11.53 0.38
C ILE A 92 -1.00 -11.92 -1.01
N LEU A 93 -1.62 -11.37 -2.05
CA LEU A 93 -1.24 -11.62 -3.44
C LEU A 93 0.21 -11.22 -3.71
N TYR A 94 0.62 -10.08 -3.17
CA TYR A 94 1.99 -9.59 -3.27
C TYR A 94 2.98 -10.58 -2.66
N GLY A 95 2.68 -11.08 -1.47
CA GLY A 95 3.54 -12.03 -0.78
C GLY A 95 3.69 -13.37 -1.49
N GLU A 96 2.69 -13.76 -2.28
CA GLU A 96 2.69 -15.01 -3.04
C GLU A 96 3.33 -14.89 -4.42
N ALA A 97 3.49 -13.67 -4.93
CA ALA A 97 4.00 -13.43 -6.27
C ALA A 97 5.53 -13.44 -6.30
N GLU A 98 6.11 -13.92 -7.42
CA GLU A 98 7.55 -13.90 -7.59
C GLU A 98 8.06 -12.46 -7.63
N GLU A 99 9.00 -12.11 -6.76
CA GLU A 99 9.51 -10.75 -6.56
C GLU A 99 8.40 -9.74 -6.25
N GLY A 100 7.25 -10.19 -5.78
CA GLY A 100 6.11 -9.31 -5.54
C GLY A 100 5.50 -8.72 -6.79
N PHE A 101 5.79 -9.27 -7.97
CA PHE A 101 5.32 -8.71 -9.23
C PHE A 101 3.85 -9.07 -9.47
N LEU A 102 3.00 -8.05 -9.54
CA LEU A 102 1.58 -8.20 -9.81
C LEU A 102 1.22 -7.43 -11.07
N ARG A 103 0.66 -8.12 -12.06
CA ARG A 103 0.11 -7.47 -13.23
C ARG A 103 -1.16 -6.72 -12.84
N ARG A 104 -1.52 -5.72 -13.64
CA ARG A 104 -2.74 -4.94 -13.37
C ARG A 104 -3.96 -5.84 -13.15
N ARG A 105 -4.14 -6.86 -13.98
CA ARG A 105 -5.29 -7.78 -13.91
C ARG A 105 -5.30 -8.66 -12.66
N ASP A 106 -4.14 -8.84 -12.02
CA ASP A 106 -4.02 -9.68 -10.83
C ASP A 106 -4.28 -8.91 -9.54
N ARG A 107 -4.34 -7.58 -9.60
CA ARG A 107 -4.59 -6.76 -8.43
C ARG A 107 -6.08 -6.65 -8.14
N PRO A 108 -6.49 -6.47 -6.87
CA PRO A 108 -7.87 -6.15 -6.54
C PRO A 108 -8.35 -4.90 -7.29
N GLU A 109 -9.63 -4.85 -7.62
CA GLU A 109 -10.19 -3.78 -8.45
C GLU A 109 -9.83 -2.38 -7.97
N LEU A 110 -9.90 -2.15 -6.66
CA LEU A 110 -9.60 -0.84 -6.07
C LEU A 110 -8.13 -0.43 -6.18
N PHE A 111 -7.25 -1.34 -6.60
CA PHE A 111 -5.80 -1.08 -6.73
C PHE A 111 -5.32 -1.27 -8.17
N LYS A 112 -6.23 -1.23 -9.14
CA LYS A 112 -5.83 -1.35 -10.55
C LYS A 112 -5.43 -0.02 -11.17
N SER A 113 -6.07 1.07 -10.78
CA SER A 113 -5.92 2.37 -11.46
C SER A 113 -5.25 3.44 -10.60
N ASN A 114 -4.97 3.15 -9.33
CA ASN A 114 -4.42 4.14 -8.40
C ASN A 114 -2.95 3.91 -8.07
N ILE A 115 -2.26 3.16 -8.91
CA ILE A 115 -0.82 2.94 -8.73
C ILE A 115 -0.05 4.20 -9.12
N LEU A 116 0.91 4.59 -8.27
CA LEU A 116 1.78 5.74 -8.49
C LEU A 116 3.18 5.32 -8.90
N GLY A 117 3.58 4.12 -8.57
CA GLY A 117 4.88 3.61 -8.97
C GLY A 117 5.05 2.15 -8.63
N ARG A 118 5.85 1.48 -9.45
CA ARG A 118 6.29 0.10 -9.23
C ARG A 118 7.79 0.07 -9.49
N LEU A 119 8.55 -0.12 -8.43
CA LEU A 119 10.00 0.05 -8.45
C LEU A 119 10.68 -1.31 -8.22
N PRO A 120 11.58 -1.73 -9.10
CA PRO A 120 12.29 -3.00 -8.90
C PRO A 120 13.29 -2.92 -7.76
N SER A 121 13.61 -4.05 -7.18
CA SER A 121 14.73 -4.14 -6.24
C SER A 121 16.06 -4.02 -6.99
N ILE A 122 17.12 -3.70 -6.25
CA ILE A 122 18.46 -3.54 -6.85
C ILE A 122 18.88 -4.78 -7.63
N GLY A 123 18.64 -5.97 -7.08
CA GLY A 123 19.04 -7.22 -7.70
C GLY A 123 17.94 -7.94 -8.45
N SER A 124 16.94 -7.20 -8.94
CA SER A 124 15.79 -7.83 -9.61
C SER A 124 16.20 -8.66 -10.81
N ARG A 125 15.59 -9.84 -10.93
CA ARG A 125 15.74 -10.73 -12.08
C ARG A 125 14.49 -10.77 -12.95
N SER A 126 13.60 -9.82 -12.77
CA SER A 126 12.35 -9.75 -13.52
C SER A 126 12.62 -9.60 -15.02
N PRO A 127 11.85 -10.30 -15.88
CA PRO A 127 12.03 -10.18 -17.33
C PRO A 127 11.66 -8.81 -17.89
N ILE A 128 11.02 -7.94 -17.11
CA ILE A 128 10.71 -6.57 -17.57
C ILE A 128 11.91 -5.62 -17.42
N ILE A 129 13.03 -6.10 -16.87
CA ILE A 129 14.21 -5.26 -16.63
C ILE A 129 15.29 -5.63 -17.63
N ASN A 130 15.81 -4.61 -18.31
CA ASN A 130 16.95 -4.75 -19.22
C ASN A 130 18.14 -4.00 -18.63
N LYS A 131 19.24 -4.69 -18.42
CA LYS A 131 20.48 -4.05 -17.99
C LYS A 131 21.10 -3.33 -19.17
N LEU A 132 21.55 -2.10 -18.96
CA LEU A 132 22.18 -1.26 -19.98
C LEU A 132 23.70 -1.31 -19.87
#